data_ba62b00ce01052f959a96803136add9f
#
_entry.id   ba62b00ce01052f959a96803136add9f
#
_cell.length_a   1.000
_cell.length_b   1.000
_cell.length_c   1.000
_cell.angle_alpha   90.00
_cell.angle_beta   90.00
_cell.angle_gamma   90.00
#
_symmetry.space_group_name_H-M   'P 1'
#
loop_
_entity.id
_entity.type
_entity.pdbx_description
1 polymer ?
#
loop_
_entity_poly.entity_id
_entity_poly.type
_entity_poly.pdbx_seq_one_letter_code
_entity_poly.pdbx_strand_id
1 'polypeptide(L)'
;MNKIVIHAGDVSLPAELSDSPTARLIWEVLPVEGVAHTWGDEIYCEIPVIAEAEPDARADVDVGELGYWPLGRAFCVFFGPTPASSGQRPRAYSPVNVVGRVVGDATVFRAVRDGAQVRIVRA
;
A
#
# COMPACT_ATOMS: atom_id res chain seq x y z
N MET A 1 10.60 -5.07 -12.75
CA MET A 1 9.59 -4.51 -11.85
C MET A 1 8.51 -3.82 -12.66
N ASN A 2 7.29 -3.92 -12.24
CA ASN A 2 6.15 -3.38 -12.97
C ASN A 2 5.78 -1.99 -12.45
N LYS A 3 5.61 -1.05 -13.37
CA LYS A 3 5.28 0.33 -13.03
C LYS A 3 3.78 0.53 -12.95
N ILE A 4 3.36 1.22 -11.90
CA ILE A 4 1.96 1.54 -11.62
C ILE A 4 1.82 3.00 -11.26
N VAL A 5 0.58 3.49 -11.23
CA VAL A 5 0.24 4.81 -10.69
C VAL A 5 -0.84 4.62 -9.64
N ILE A 6 -0.65 5.23 -8.50
CA ILE A 6 -1.62 5.23 -7.39
C ILE A 6 -2.29 6.58 -7.37
N HIS A 7 -3.60 6.59 -7.57
CA HIS A 7 -4.45 7.76 -7.43
C HIS A 7 -5.26 7.62 -6.14
N ALA A 8 -5.19 8.60 -5.25
CA ALA A 8 -5.95 8.61 -4.01
C ALA A 8 -6.43 10.04 -3.75
N GLY A 9 -7.74 10.27 -3.85
CA GLY A 9 -8.27 11.62 -3.81
C GLY A 9 -7.63 12.49 -4.90
N ASP A 10 -7.05 13.61 -4.51
CA ASP A 10 -6.38 14.54 -5.43
C ASP A 10 -4.87 14.26 -5.57
N VAL A 11 -4.38 13.18 -4.95
CA VAL A 11 -2.95 12.83 -4.96
C VAL A 11 -2.72 11.69 -5.95
N SER A 12 -1.67 11.82 -6.75
CA SER A 12 -1.24 10.75 -7.65
C SER A 12 0.27 10.64 -7.60
N LEU A 13 0.77 9.42 -7.44
CA LEU A 13 2.20 9.13 -7.48
C LEU A 13 2.49 7.86 -8.26
N PRO A 14 3.60 7.84 -9.00
CA PRO A 14 4.09 6.60 -9.58
C PRO A 14 4.63 5.68 -8.49
N ALA A 15 4.59 4.40 -8.76
CA ALA A 15 5.13 3.38 -7.88
C ALA A 15 5.60 2.19 -8.71
N GLU A 16 6.32 1.30 -8.06
CA GLU A 16 6.81 0.09 -8.69
C GLU A 16 6.41 -1.12 -7.85
N LEU A 17 5.84 -2.12 -8.50
CA LEU A 17 5.60 -3.43 -7.88
C LEU A 17 6.84 -4.31 -8.07
N SER A 18 7.17 -5.06 -7.04
CA SER A 18 8.23 -6.07 -7.10
C SER A 18 7.77 -7.29 -7.92
N ASP A 19 8.63 -8.31 -7.98
CA ASP A 19 8.31 -9.58 -8.64
C ASP A 19 7.88 -10.66 -7.65
N SER A 20 7.50 -10.29 -6.43
CA SER A 20 7.01 -11.24 -5.44
C SER A 20 5.70 -11.89 -5.90
N PRO A 21 5.35 -13.08 -5.36
CA PRO A 21 4.10 -13.74 -5.73
C PRO A 21 2.87 -12.86 -5.53
N THR A 22 2.78 -12.16 -4.39
CA THR A 22 1.64 -11.28 -4.12
C THR A 22 1.62 -10.08 -5.06
N ALA A 23 2.79 -9.48 -5.35
CA ALA A 23 2.87 -8.37 -6.28
C ALA A 23 2.39 -8.76 -7.68
N ARG A 24 2.70 -9.99 -8.12
CA ARG A 24 2.21 -10.50 -9.40
C ARG A 24 0.69 -10.64 -9.43
N LEU A 25 0.10 -11.11 -8.35
CA LEU A 25 -1.37 -11.21 -8.24
C LEU A 25 -2.02 -9.83 -8.32
N ILE A 26 -1.42 -8.83 -7.68
CA ILE A 26 -1.91 -7.46 -7.76
C ILE A 26 -1.84 -6.94 -9.21
N TRP A 27 -0.70 -7.12 -9.85
CA TRP A 27 -0.52 -6.70 -11.25
C TRP A 27 -1.59 -7.28 -12.16
N GLU A 28 -1.94 -8.55 -11.97
CA GLU A 28 -2.91 -9.25 -12.82
C GLU A 28 -4.33 -8.66 -12.72
N VAL A 29 -4.70 -8.10 -11.57
CA VAL A 29 -6.06 -7.57 -11.37
C VAL A 29 -6.17 -6.08 -11.68
N LEU A 30 -5.06 -5.39 -11.96
CA LEU A 30 -5.11 -3.96 -12.27
C LEU A 30 -5.88 -3.70 -13.57
N PRO A 31 -6.65 -2.61 -13.67
CA PRO A 31 -6.86 -1.58 -12.67
C PRO A 31 -7.80 -2.02 -11.55
N VAL A 32 -7.56 -1.49 -10.36
CA VAL A 32 -8.47 -1.69 -9.22
C VAL A 32 -8.92 -0.34 -8.70
N GLU A 33 -10.12 -0.32 -8.13
CA GLU A 33 -10.68 0.85 -7.47
C GLU A 33 -11.14 0.46 -6.08
N GLY A 34 -11.07 1.40 -5.15
CA GLY A 34 -11.50 1.17 -3.79
C GLY A 34 -11.68 2.46 -3.04
N VAL A 35 -11.87 2.35 -1.74
CA VAL A 35 -12.07 3.47 -0.84
C VAL A 35 -10.93 3.48 0.16
N ALA A 36 -10.29 4.63 0.33
CA ALA A 36 -9.19 4.78 1.28
C ALA A 36 -9.71 4.73 2.71
N HIS A 37 -9.05 3.92 3.51
CA HIS A 37 -9.13 3.97 4.95
C HIS A 37 -7.81 4.52 5.46
N THR A 38 -7.85 5.42 6.44
CA THR A 38 -6.64 6.00 7.02
C THR A 38 -6.39 5.41 8.40
N TRP A 39 -5.11 5.17 8.69
CA TRP A 39 -4.69 4.65 10.00
C TRP A 39 -3.31 5.24 10.32
N GLY A 40 -3.31 6.42 10.98
CA GLY A 40 -2.09 7.19 11.11
C GLY A 40 -1.58 7.58 9.72
N ASP A 41 -0.28 7.46 9.50
CA ASP A 41 0.33 7.72 8.19
C ASP A 41 0.37 6.47 7.31
N GLU A 42 -0.76 5.80 7.22
CA GLU A 42 -1.03 4.71 6.30
C GLU A 42 -2.40 4.92 5.65
N ILE A 43 -2.50 4.65 4.35
CA ILE A 43 -3.79 4.45 3.69
C ILE A 43 -3.85 3.02 3.20
N TYR A 44 -5.04 2.42 3.26
CA TYR A 44 -5.25 1.09 2.72
C TYR A 44 -6.64 1.00 2.09
N CYS A 45 -6.77 0.13 1.10
CA CYS A 45 -8.05 -0.17 0.47
C CYS A 45 -8.14 -1.66 0.16
N GLU A 46 -9.33 -2.21 0.32
CA GLU A 46 -9.59 -3.60 -0.06
C GLU A 46 -9.44 -3.78 -1.57
N ILE A 47 -8.81 -4.86 -1.99
CA ILE A 47 -8.64 -5.21 -3.39
C ILE A 47 -9.04 -6.67 -3.63
N PRO A 48 -9.40 -7.05 -4.87
CA PRO A 48 -9.84 -8.43 -5.16
C PRO A 48 -8.66 -9.40 -5.34
N VAL A 49 -7.78 -9.45 -4.33
CA VAL A 49 -6.65 -10.37 -4.28
C VAL A 49 -6.73 -11.13 -2.96
N ILE A 50 -6.61 -12.45 -3.04
CA ILE A 50 -6.53 -13.31 -1.87
C ILE A 50 -5.16 -13.95 -1.86
N ALA A 51 -4.36 -13.61 -0.86
CA ALA A 51 -3.02 -14.16 -0.67
C ALA A 51 -2.74 -14.31 0.80
N GLU A 52 -1.99 -15.35 1.15
CA GLU A 52 -1.53 -15.56 2.51
C GLU A 52 -0.23 -14.81 2.76
N ALA A 53 0.15 -14.72 4.04
CA ALA A 53 1.42 -14.12 4.42
C ALA A 53 2.58 -14.92 3.80
N GLU A 54 3.48 -14.20 3.13
CA GLU A 54 4.71 -14.79 2.59
C GLU A 54 5.72 -14.97 3.72
N PRO A 55 6.74 -15.83 3.54
CA PRO A 55 7.71 -16.08 4.61
C PRO A 55 8.45 -14.85 5.10
N ASP A 56 8.61 -13.83 4.26
CA ASP A 56 9.27 -12.57 4.59
C ASP A 56 8.30 -11.44 4.97
N ALA A 57 7.03 -11.77 5.22
CA ALA A 57 6.05 -10.78 5.68
C ALA A 57 6.54 -10.12 6.97
N ARG A 58 6.33 -8.81 7.09
CA ARG A 58 6.79 -8.04 8.24
C ARG A 58 5.85 -6.90 8.58
N ALA A 59 5.81 -6.53 9.86
CA ALA A 59 5.03 -5.39 10.32
C ALA A 59 5.82 -4.09 10.20
N ASP A 60 7.13 -4.10 10.50
CA ASP A 60 7.98 -2.92 10.36
C ASP A 60 8.33 -2.73 8.89
N VAL A 61 7.99 -1.56 8.35
CA VAL A 61 8.20 -1.22 6.95
C VAL A 61 8.85 0.16 6.87
N ASP A 62 9.29 0.55 5.68
CA ASP A 62 9.90 1.85 5.47
C ASP A 62 8.90 2.81 4.81
N VAL A 63 9.12 4.12 5.01
CA VAL A 63 8.33 5.15 4.33
C VAL A 63 8.41 4.94 2.83
N GLY A 64 7.25 4.91 2.18
CA GLY A 64 7.13 4.68 0.75
C GLY A 64 6.92 3.24 0.35
N GLU A 65 7.04 2.29 1.28
CA GLU A 65 6.78 0.89 0.95
C GLU A 65 5.30 0.62 0.78
N LEU A 66 5.01 -0.29 -0.16
CA LEU A 66 3.67 -0.79 -0.43
C LEU A 66 3.55 -2.18 0.17
N GLY A 67 2.42 -2.43 0.83
CA GLY A 67 2.15 -3.71 1.44
C GLY A 67 0.83 -4.31 0.97
N TYR A 68 0.73 -5.61 1.12
CA TYR A 68 -0.54 -6.32 1.06
C TYR A 68 -0.81 -6.92 2.43
N TRP A 69 -1.93 -6.56 3.02
CA TRP A 69 -2.35 -7.02 4.35
C TRP A 69 -3.30 -8.20 4.19
N PRO A 70 -2.86 -9.44 4.47
CA PRO A 70 -3.68 -10.62 4.18
C PRO A 70 -4.99 -10.66 4.95
N LEU A 71 -5.00 -10.24 6.21
CA LEU A 71 -6.19 -10.29 7.05
C LEU A 71 -7.30 -9.39 6.53
N GLY A 72 -6.96 -8.26 5.94
CA GLY A 72 -7.93 -7.31 5.39
C GLY A 72 -8.05 -7.38 3.87
N ARG A 73 -7.28 -8.21 3.21
CA ARG A 73 -7.20 -8.27 1.73
C ARG A 73 -6.97 -6.88 1.16
N ALA A 74 -6.06 -6.14 1.75
CA ALA A 74 -5.91 -4.72 1.48
C ALA A 74 -4.55 -4.38 0.91
N PHE A 75 -4.57 -3.43 -0.03
CA PHE A 75 -3.38 -2.76 -0.54
C PHE A 75 -3.06 -1.59 0.39
N CYS A 76 -1.83 -1.50 0.87
CA CYS A 76 -1.42 -0.52 1.87
C CYS A 76 -0.30 0.36 1.34
N VAL A 77 -0.37 1.66 1.63
CA VAL A 77 0.70 2.62 1.37
C VAL A 77 1.13 3.22 2.70
N PHE A 78 2.42 3.10 3.03
CA PHE A 78 2.96 3.60 4.29
C PHE A 78 3.79 4.85 4.03
N PHE A 79 3.48 5.93 4.72
CA PHE A 79 4.17 7.21 4.50
C PHE A 79 4.60 7.92 5.79
N GLY A 80 4.56 7.22 6.92
CA GLY A 80 4.99 7.73 8.21
C GLY A 80 4.54 6.83 9.35
N PRO A 81 4.63 7.29 10.61
CA PRO A 81 4.26 6.48 11.75
C PRO A 81 2.76 6.20 11.78
N THR A 82 2.42 5.00 12.25
CA THR A 82 1.05 4.54 12.48
C THR A 82 0.78 4.46 13.98
N PRO A 83 -0.46 4.20 14.42
CA PRO A 83 -0.74 3.98 15.84
C PRO A 83 0.04 2.82 16.47
N ALA A 84 0.55 1.88 15.68
CA ALA A 84 1.37 0.78 16.16
C ALA A 84 2.87 1.12 16.22
N SER A 85 3.28 2.25 15.66
CA SER A 85 4.69 2.65 15.62
C SER A 85 5.18 3.08 17.00
N SER A 86 6.44 2.76 17.31
CA SER A 86 7.11 3.25 18.52
C SER A 86 7.99 4.47 18.26
N GLY A 87 8.14 4.87 16.99
CA GLY A 87 8.94 6.01 16.55
C GLY A 87 8.46 6.46 15.17
N GLN A 88 9.38 6.94 14.34
CA GLN A 88 9.04 7.49 13.03
C GLN A 88 8.82 6.42 11.95
N ARG A 89 9.29 5.21 12.20
CA ARG A 89 9.16 4.13 11.22
C ARG A 89 7.73 3.59 11.20
N PRO A 90 7.12 3.43 10.01
CA PRO A 90 5.80 2.84 9.93
C PRO A 90 5.77 1.40 10.46
N ARG A 91 4.68 1.08 11.16
CA ARG A 91 4.43 -0.29 11.60
C ARG A 91 3.01 -0.67 11.26
N ALA A 92 2.86 -1.75 10.49
CA ALA A 92 1.54 -2.28 10.13
C ALA A 92 0.83 -2.88 11.34
N TYR A 93 -0.48 -2.97 11.28
CA TYR A 93 -1.29 -3.60 12.33
C TYR A 93 -0.85 -5.06 12.58
N SER A 94 -0.55 -5.77 11.53
CA SER A 94 0.00 -7.12 11.56
C SER A 94 0.87 -7.30 10.30
N PRO A 95 1.68 -8.37 10.19
CA PRO A 95 2.61 -8.52 9.08
C PRO A 95 1.96 -8.38 7.72
N VAL A 96 2.61 -7.62 6.83
CA VAL A 96 2.20 -7.45 5.44
C VAL A 96 3.23 -8.06 4.51
N ASN A 97 2.76 -8.48 3.34
CA ASN A 97 3.66 -8.83 2.23
C ASN A 97 4.07 -7.51 1.59
N VAL A 98 5.36 -7.21 1.61
CA VAL A 98 5.86 -6.00 0.94
C VAL A 98 5.89 -6.26 -0.55
N VAL A 99 5.18 -5.43 -1.32
CA VAL A 99 4.93 -5.69 -2.74
C VAL A 99 5.55 -4.64 -3.66
N GLY A 100 6.14 -3.59 -3.11
CA GLY A 100 6.76 -2.55 -3.93
C GLY A 100 7.01 -1.28 -3.14
N ARG A 101 7.17 -0.20 -3.87
CA ARG A 101 7.46 1.10 -3.28
C ARG A 101 6.98 2.25 -4.16
N VAL A 102 6.65 3.36 -3.53
CA VAL A 102 6.35 4.62 -4.19
C VAL A 102 7.63 5.21 -4.77
N VAL A 103 7.52 5.81 -5.95
CA VAL A 103 8.59 6.61 -6.54
C VAL A 103 8.26 8.08 -6.28
N GLY A 104 9.10 8.74 -5.49
CA GLY A 104 8.87 10.13 -5.09
C GLY A 104 8.57 10.25 -3.61
N ASP A 105 8.02 11.40 -3.22
CA ASP A 105 7.73 11.72 -1.82
C ASP A 105 6.39 11.15 -1.39
N ALA A 106 6.43 10.03 -0.67
CA ALA A 106 5.21 9.36 -0.20
C ALA A 106 4.43 10.21 0.82
N THR A 107 5.06 11.19 1.47
CA THR A 107 4.37 12.00 2.48
C THR A 107 3.25 12.86 1.90
N VAL A 108 3.19 13.04 0.59
CA VAL A 108 2.07 13.73 -0.06
C VAL A 108 0.74 13.01 0.18
N PHE A 109 0.77 11.73 0.50
CA PHE A 109 -0.44 10.98 0.82
C PHE A 109 -1.09 11.41 2.15
N ARG A 110 -0.42 12.24 2.95
CA ARG A 110 -1.04 12.84 4.15
C ARG A 110 -2.26 13.70 3.79
N ALA A 111 -2.35 14.18 2.57
CA ALA A 111 -3.49 14.94 2.10
C ALA A 111 -4.72 14.08 1.81
N VAL A 112 -4.58 12.77 1.75
CA VAL A 112 -5.68 11.86 1.45
C VAL A 112 -6.55 11.69 2.68
N ARG A 113 -7.86 11.87 2.50
CA ARG A 113 -8.83 11.74 3.58
C ARG A 113 -9.42 10.34 3.62
N ASP A 114 -9.82 9.91 4.80
CA ASP A 114 -10.60 8.70 4.96
C ASP A 114 -11.86 8.80 4.10
N GLY A 115 -12.14 7.75 3.32
CA GLY A 115 -13.25 7.73 2.38
C GLY A 115 -12.92 8.22 0.97
N ALA A 116 -11.69 8.68 0.73
CA ALA A 116 -11.28 9.13 -0.61
C ALA A 116 -11.30 7.97 -1.61
N GLN A 117 -11.57 8.29 -2.87
CA GLN A 117 -11.51 7.31 -3.95
C GLN A 117 -10.06 6.93 -4.22
N VAL A 118 -9.79 5.62 -4.31
CA VAL A 118 -8.49 5.09 -4.70
C VAL A 118 -8.61 4.37 -6.03
N ARG A 119 -7.65 4.60 -6.90
CA ARG A 119 -7.54 3.88 -8.16
C ARG A 119 -6.08 3.55 -8.42
N ILE A 120 -5.79 2.30 -8.70
CA ILE A 120 -4.43 1.83 -8.99
C ILE A 120 -4.43 1.27 -10.39
N VAL A 121 -3.55 1.79 -11.23
CA VAL A 121 -3.50 1.45 -12.64
C VAL A 121 -2.09 1.08 -13.06
N ARG A 122 -1.99 0.31 -14.14
CA ARG A 122 -0.69 0.09 -14.80
C ARG A 122 -0.24 1.40 -15.45
N ALA A 123 1.04 1.70 -15.28
CA ALA A 123 1.60 2.90 -15.88
C ALA A 123 1.86 2.71 -17.37
#